data_e90b8b83f171c7801038512d6438433c
#
_entry.id   e90b8b83f171c7801038512d6438433c
#
_cell.length_a   1.000
_cell.length_b   1.000
_cell.length_c   1.000
_cell.angle_alpha   90.00
_cell.angle_beta   90.00
_cell.angle_gamma   90.00
#
_symmetry.space_group_name_H-M   'P 1'
#
loop_
_entity.id
_entity.type
_entity.pdbx_description
1 polymer ?
#
loop_
_entity_poly.entity_id
_entity_poly.type
_entity_poly.pdbx_seq_one_letter_code
_entity_poly.pdbx_strand_id
1 'polypeptide(L)'
;MARTSLSGFPEWLPDGRVVEQYVLDALRRVFELHGFCGIETRAVETLEQLEAKGETSKEIYVLDRLQALKAEQGGRRPGKERRMGLHFDLTVPFARYVVENANELDFPFKRYQIQKVWRGERPQEGRFREFTQADIDVVGNGQLPFHFEVDLPLVMAEALNSLPIPPVRVLVNNRKVVQGACECLGVGDVDAALRGLDKLDKIGAEGVAGELAGSGIGAAQARALLDMARIRSASSSEVRSRVAELGLSGPLLEEGLGELCALLDAAGSRMPGALVADLRIARGLDYYTGSVYESEVEGHEDLGSICSGGRYDSLASDSKRSYPGVGLSIGVSRLVSRMISAPLVRATRPVPTAVVVAVASEEERERSE
;
A
#
# COMPACT_ATOMS: atom_id res chain seq x y z
N MET A 1 21.91 -11.49 -30.67
CA MET A 1 21.99 -10.54 -29.50
C MET A 1 21.52 -11.28 -28.26
N ALA A 2 22.31 -11.29 -27.20
CA ALA A 2 21.86 -11.84 -25.92
C ALA A 2 20.65 -11.03 -25.42
N ARG A 3 19.57 -11.71 -25.01
CA ARG A 3 18.41 -11.05 -24.39
C ARG A 3 18.84 -10.52 -23.02
N THR A 4 19.14 -9.24 -22.92
CA THR A 4 19.40 -8.56 -21.65
C THR A 4 18.07 -8.02 -21.11
N SER A 5 17.33 -8.85 -20.35
CA SER A 5 16.19 -8.34 -19.58
C SER A 5 16.72 -7.45 -18.46
N LEU A 6 16.11 -6.28 -18.29
CA LEU A 6 16.46 -5.37 -17.21
C LEU A 6 15.85 -5.90 -15.89
N SER A 7 16.71 -6.25 -14.93
CA SER A 7 16.28 -6.88 -13.68
C SER A 7 15.34 -5.95 -12.88
N GLY A 8 14.16 -6.45 -12.53
CA GLY A 8 13.14 -5.71 -11.79
C GLY A 8 12.20 -4.87 -12.64
N PHE A 9 12.30 -4.96 -13.97
CA PHE A 9 11.41 -4.28 -14.91
C PHE A 9 10.65 -5.35 -15.73
N PRO A 10 9.51 -5.85 -15.22
CA PRO A 10 8.78 -6.93 -15.87
C PRO A 10 8.09 -6.48 -17.15
N GLU A 11 8.14 -7.34 -18.17
CA GLU A 11 7.38 -7.22 -19.40
C GLU A 11 6.54 -8.49 -19.58
N TRP A 12 5.21 -8.34 -19.53
CA TRP A 12 4.32 -9.48 -19.70
C TRP A 12 4.22 -9.89 -21.17
N LEU A 13 4.26 -11.19 -21.43
CA LEU A 13 3.84 -11.75 -22.71
C LEU A 13 2.32 -11.54 -22.91
N PRO A 14 1.79 -11.69 -24.14
CA PRO A 14 0.38 -11.40 -24.42
C PRO A 14 -0.62 -12.08 -23.49
N ASP A 15 -0.42 -13.33 -23.14
CA ASP A 15 -1.26 -14.08 -22.19
C ASP A 15 -1.21 -13.49 -20.77
N GLY A 16 -0.02 -13.15 -20.27
CA GLY A 16 0.15 -12.46 -18.99
C GLY A 16 -0.45 -11.06 -19.01
N ARG A 17 -0.36 -10.35 -20.14
CA ARG A 17 -0.99 -9.02 -20.29
C ARG A 17 -2.51 -9.11 -20.27
N VAL A 18 -3.11 -10.17 -20.80
CA VAL A 18 -4.56 -10.42 -20.69
C VAL A 18 -4.98 -10.59 -19.23
N VAL A 19 -4.21 -11.35 -18.45
CA VAL A 19 -4.47 -11.50 -16.99
C VAL A 19 -4.34 -10.17 -16.26
N GLU A 20 -3.28 -9.40 -16.53
CA GLU A 20 -3.10 -8.08 -15.91
C GLU A 20 -4.27 -7.15 -16.25
N GLN A 21 -4.69 -7.07 -17.53
CA GLN A 21 -5.79 -6.22 -17.94
C GLN A 21 -7.11 -6.61 -17.27
N TYR A 22 -7.37 -7.92 -17.14
CA TYR A 22 -8.54 -8.41 -16.42
C TYR A 22 -8.55 -7.94 -14.96
N VAL A 23 -7.41 -8.03 -14.26
CA VAL A 23 -7.28 -7.53 -12.89
C VAL A 23 -7.55 -6.03 -12.81
N LEU A 24 -6.93 -5.25 -13.70
CA LEU A 24 -7.10 -3.79 -13.73
C LEU A 24 -8.57 -3.38 -13.95
N ASP A 25 -9.25 -4.06 -14.87
CA ASP A 25 -10.66 -3.76 -15.20
C ASP A 25 -11.60 -4.15 -14.05
N ALA A 26 -11.35 -5.29 -13.39
CA ALA A 26 -12.12 -5.73 -12.23
C ALA A 26 -11.98 -4.74 -11.05
N LEU A 27 -10.74 -4.33 -10.73
CA LEU A 27 -10.49 -3.34 -9.66
C LEU A 27 -11.14 -2.00 -9.97
N ARG A 28 -10.95 -1.46 -11.19
CA ARG A 28 -11.57 -0.21 -11.63
C ARG A 28 -13.08 -0.23 -11.47
N ARG A 29 -13.71 -1.31 -11.92
CA ARG A 29 -15.16 -1.48 -11.83
C ARG A 29 -15.66 -1.37 -10.38
N VAL A 30 -15.01 -2.04 -9.44
CA VAL A 30 -15.41 -1.97 -8.02
C VAL A 30 -15.21 -0.56 -7.48
N PHE A 31 -14.07 0.07 -7.75
CA PHE A 31 -13.79 1.43 -7.28
C PHE A 31 -14.82 2.44 -7.79
N GLU A 32 -15.17 2.38 -9.07
CA GLU A 32 -16.18 3.25 -9.67
C GLU A 32 -17.60 3.00 -9.11
N LEU A 33 -17.98 1.74 -8.83
CA LEU A 33 -19.25 1.39 -8.17
C LEU A 33 -19.35 2.01 -6.77
N HIS A 34 -18.23 2.18 -6.07
CA HIS A 34 -18.18 2.85 -4.76
C HIS A 34 -17.97 4.38 -4.85
N GLY A 35 -18.07 4.96 -6.05
CA GLY A 35 -18.02 6.39 -6.29
C GLY A 35 -16.62 7.00 -6.20
N PHE A 36 -15.57 6.22 -6.44
CA PHE A 36 -14.22 6.75 -6.61
C PHE A 36 -14.05 7.25 -8.04
N CYS A 37 -13.51 8.47 -8.20
CA CYS A 37 -13.18 9.00 -9.51
C CYS A 37 -11.72 8.67 -9.89
N GLY A 38 -11.51 8.34 -11.17
CA GLY A 38 -10.17 8.07 -11.71
C GLY A 38 -9.37 9.34 -11.88
N ILE A 39 -8.14 9.34 -11.37
CA ILE A 39 -7.16 10.39 -11.66
C ILE A 39 -5.83 9.77 -12.08
N GLU A 40 -4.97 10.58 -12.69
CA GLU A 40 -3.58 10.25 -12.96
C GLU A 40 -2.71 11.47 -12.63
N THR A 41 -1.66 11.26 -11.85
CA THR A 41 -0.68 12.32 -11.55
C THR A 41 0.53 12.16 -12.46
N ARG A 42 1.32 13.23 -12.60
CA ARG A 42 2.59 13.12 -13.34
C ARG A 42 3.53 12.12 -12.67
N ALA A 43 4.23 11.33 -13.47
CA ALA A 43 5.19 10.32 -12.98
C ALA A 43 6.50 10.94 -12.46
N VAL A 44 6.77 12.19 -12.86
CA VAL A 44 7.99 12.92 -12.51
C VAL A 44 7.65 14.02 -11.51
N GLU A 45 8.35 14.00 -10.37
CA GLU A 45 8.24 15.01 -9.31
C GLU A 45 9.59 15.65 -9.02
N THR A 46 9.61 16.79 -8.34
CA THR A 46 10.86 17.35 -7.81
C THR A 46 11.39 16.48 -6.66
N LEU A 47 12.71 16.35 -6.53
CA LEU A 47 13.29 15.61 -5.39
C LEU A 47 12.84 16.19 -4.05
N GLU A 48 12.74 17.51 -3.94
CA GLU A 48 12.21 18.19 -2.75
C GLU A 48 10.83 17.64 -2.35
N GLN A 49 9.94 17.43 -3.35
CA GLN A 49 8.60 16.87 -3.11
C GLN A 49 8.67 15.38 -2.71
N LEU A 50 9.54 14.61 -3.35
CA LEU A 50 9.68 13.18 -3.06
C LEU A 50 10.35 12.92 -1.71
N GLU A 51 11.32 13.75 -1.31
CA GLU A 51 12.07 13.64 -0.06
C GLU A 51 11.33 14.25 1.14
N ALA A 52 10.30 15.07 0.92
CA ALA A 52 9.61 15.80 1.98
C ALA A 52 8.95 14.90 3.05
N LYS A 53 8.90 13.58 2.85
CA LYS A 53 8.08 12.68 3.67
C LYS A 53 8.73 11.32 4.00
N GLY A 54 9.99 11.30 4.47
CA GLY A 54 10.55 10.14 5.15
C GLY A 54 11.79 9.51 4.52
N GLU A 55 12.22 8.38 5.06
CA GLU A 55 13.49 7.67 4.74
C GLU A 55 13.56 7.02 3.33
N THR A 56 12.54 7.17 2.50
CA THR A 56 12.46 6.58 1.14
C THR A 56 13.41 7.19 0.12
N SER A 57 14.15 8.22 0.47
CA SER A 57 15.11 8.91 -0.40
C SER A 57 16.14 7.98 -1.08
N LYS A 58 16.49 6.85 -0.43
CA LYS A 58 17.46 5.88 -0.96
C LYS A 58 16.95 5.08 -2.16
N GLU A 59 15.64 5.09 -2.41
CA GLU A 59 14.98 4.27 -3.43
C GLU A 59 14.46 5.08 -4.61
N ILE A 60 14.66 6.41 -4.60
CA ILE A 60 14.18 7.30 -5.64
C ILE A 60 15.09 7.23 -6.87
N TYR A 61 14.52 6.96 -8.04
CA TYR A 61 15.20 7.13 -9.32
C TYR A 61 15.30 8.61 -9.67
N VAL A 62 16.52 9.12 -9.78
CA VAL A 62 16.80 10.50 -10.17
C VAL A 62 16.87 10.60 -11.70
N LEU A 63 16.26 11.65 -12.24
CA LEU A 63 16.24 11.93 -13.67
C LEU A 63 17.15 13.10 -14.00
N ASP A 64 18.07 12.85 -14.92
CA ASP A 64 18.91 13.89 -15.52
C ASP A 64 18.75 13.91 -17.03
N ARG A 65 18.78 15.10 -17.63
CA ARG A 65 18.84 15.20 -19.07
C ARG A 65 20.21 14.78 -19.56
N LEU A 66 20.28 13.92 -20.59
CA LEU A 66 21.54 13.43 -21.15
C LEU A 66 22.53 14.55 -21.47
N GLN A 67 22.02 15.71 -21.89
CA GLN A 67 22.83 16.87 -22.18
C GLN A 67 23.43 17.52 -20.93
N ALA A 68 22.72 17.49 -19.79
CA ALA A 68 23.20 17.97 -18.51
C ALA A 68 24.34 17.08 -17.97
N LEU A 69 24.17 15.76 -18.03
CA LEU A 69 25.21 14.78 -17.66
C LEU A 69 26.50 14.98 -18.48
N LYS A 70 26.40 15.24 -19.79
CA LYS A 70 27.56 15.54 -20.64
C LYS A 70 28.23 16.87 -20.28
N ALA A 71 27.46 17.89 -19.87
CA ALA A 71 27.97 19.19 -19.45
C ALA A 71 28.69 19.11 -18.10
N GLU A 72 28.21 18.30 -17.16
CA GLU A 72 28.88 18.04 -15.88
C GLU A 72 30.23 17.32 -16.08
N GLN A 73 30.31 16.35 -16.97
CA GLN A 73 31.55 15.69 -17.36
C GLN A 73 32.56 16.67 -18.00
N GLY A 74 32.04 17.73 -18.64
CA GLY A 74 32.84 18.84 -19.19
C GLY A 74 33.16 19.96 -18.20
N GLY A 75 32.86 19.78 -16.89
CA GLY A 75 33.14 20.79 -15.85
C GLY A 75 32.20 21.99 -15.80
N ARG A 76 31.10 21.98 -16.56
CA ARG A 76 30.06 23.00 -16.54
C ARG A 76 28.99 22.60 -15.53
N ARG A 77 28.84 23.36 -14.42
CA ARG A 77 27.72 23.15 -13.49
C ARG A 77 26.40 23.44 -14.22
N PRO A 78 25.41 22.53 -14.19
CA PRO A 78 24.07 22.84 -14.67
C PRO A 78 23.52 24.04 -13.90
N GLY A 79 22.71 24.87 -14.59
CA GLY A 79 22.00 25.96 -13.94
C GLY A 79 21.07 25.42 -12.85
N LYS A 80 20.44 26.30 -12.06
CA LYS A 80 19.48 25.99 -10.98
C LYS A 80 18.20 25.25 -11.47
N GLU A 81 18.34 24.20 -12.29
CA GLU A 81 17.21 23.31 -12.59
C GLU A 81 16.90 22.48 -11.35
N ARG A 82 15.61 22.44 -11.01
CA ARG A 82 15.15 21.58 -9.92
C ARG A 82 15.45 20.13 -10.31
N ARG A 83 16.18 19.41 -9.46
CA ARG A 83 16.41 17.99 -9.65
C ARG A 83 15.08 17.25 -9.59
N MET A 84 14.89 16.30 -10.48
CA MET A 84 13.65 15.55 -10.64
C MET A 84 13.90 14.06 -10.38
N GLY A 85 12.84 13.35 -10.00
CA GLY A 85 12.85 11.90 -9.85
C GLY A 85 11.55 11.28 -10.30
N LEU A 86 11.55 9.96 -10.44
CA LEU A 86 10.34 9.17 -10.63
C LEU A 86 9.64 8.96 -9.30
N HIS A 87 8.33 9.04 -9.28
CA HIS A 87 7.56 8.78 -8.07
C HIS A 87 7.67 7.30 -7.66
N PHE A 88 7.83 7.05 -6.36
CA PHE A 88 8.00 5.71 -5.79
C PHE A 88 6.70 5.14 -5.22
N ASP A 89 5.66 5.97 -5.07
CA ASP A 89 4.29 5.65 -4.69
C ASP A 89 3.31 6.60 -5.41
N LEU A 90 2.01 6.39 -5.20
CA LEU A 90 0.97 7.26 -5.73
C LEU A 90 0.40 8.23 -4.68
N THR A 91 0.71 8.04 -3.40
CA THR A 91 0.16 8.84 -2.31
C THR A 91 0.87 10.19 -2.18
N VAL A 92 2.20 10.24 -2.32
CA VAL A 92 2.96 11.51 -2.27
C VAL A 92 2.59 12.45 -3.43
N PRO A 93 2.55 12.00 -4.71
CA PRO A 93 2.04 12.82 -5.80
C PRO A 93 0.58 13.23 -5.63
N PHE A 94 -0.25 12.36 -5.07
CA PHE A 94 -1.64 12.66 -4.78
C PHE A 94 -1.79 13.75 -3.71
N ALA A 95 -1.02 13.67 -2.62
CA ALA A 95 -1.02 14.69 -1.58
C ALA A 95 -0.71 16.09 -2.14
N ARG A 96 0.31 16.20 -3.02
CA ARG A 96 0.60 17.43 -3.76
C ARG A 96 -0.57 17.84 -4.64
N TYR A 97 -1.16 16.90 -5.39
CA TYR A 97 -2.30 17.16 -6.28
C TYR A 97 -3.48 17.76 -5.52
N VAL A 98 -3.80 17.21 -4.33
CA VAL A 98 -4.86 17.73 -3.47
C VAL A 98 -4.57 19.18 -3.06
N VAL A 99 -3.36 19.47 -2.58
CA VAL A 99 -2.98 20.82 -2.15
C VAL A 99 -3.03 21.82 -3.29
N GLU A 100 -2.51 21.46 -4.47
CA GLU A 100 -2.47 22.32 -5.65
C GLU A 100 -3.86 22.61 -6.21
N ASN A 101 -4.80 21.67 -6.11
CA ASN A 101 -6.13 21.76 -6.74
C ASN A 101 -7.27 21.84 -5.72
N ALA A 102 -6.99 22.14 -4.46
CA ALA A 102 -7.98 22.10 -3.37
C ALA A 102 -9.22 22.98 -3.59
N ASN A 103 -9.10 24.06 -4.38
CA ASN A 103 -10.22 24.94 -4.69
C ASN A 103 -11.13 24.42 -5.83
N GLU A 104 -10.66 23.40 -6.56
CA GLU A 104 -11.35 22.77 -7.69
C GLU A 104 -11.92 21.39 -7.32
N LEU A 105 -11.60 20.90 -6.11
CA LEU A 105 -12.02 19.58 -5.63
C LEU A 105 -13.20 19.69 -4.67
N ASP A 106 -14.17 18.79 -4.84
CA ASP A 106 -15.25 18.59 -3.88
C ASP A 106 -14.82 17.62 -2.77
N PHE A 107 -15.00 18.01 -1.52
CA PHE A 107 -14.63 17.20 -0.35
C PHE A 107 -15.86 16.61 0.36
N PRO A 108 -15.81 15.35 0.86
CA PRO A 108 -14.65 14.45 0.84
C PRO A 108 -14.34 13.96 -0.58
N PHE A 109 -13.08 14.10 -0.99
CA PHE A 109 -12.62 13.72 -2.31
C PHE A 109 -12.24 12.23 -2.34
N LYS A 110 -12.96 11.44 -3.12
CA LYS A 110 -12.74 10.01 -3.31
C LYS A 110 -12.07 9.77 -4.66
N ARG A 111 -10.81 9.30 -4.64
CA ARG A 111 -10.09 9.01 -5.89
C ARG A 111 -9.65 7.57 -5.97
N TYR A 112 -9.56 7.01 -7.19
CA TYR A 112 -8.70 5.88 -7.47
C TYR A 112 -7.63 6.28 -8.49
N GLN A 113 -6.48 5.60 -8.45
CA GLN A 113 -5.38 5.79 -9.39
C GLN A 113 -4.71 4.46 -9.67
N ILE A 114 -4.57 4.12 -10.95
CA ILE A 114 -3.89 2.90 -11.40
C ILE A 114 -2.73 3.36 -12.29
N GLN A 115 -1.51 3.28 -11.75
CA GLN A 115 -0.34 3.81 -12.44
C GLN A 115 0.93 3.04 -12.05
N LYS A 116 1.96 3.12 -12.87
CA LYS A 116 3.28 2.60 -12.55
C LYS A 116 4.00 3.48 -11.54
N VAL A 117 4.79 2.83 -10.69
CA VAL A 117 5.71 3.45 -9.74
C VAL A 117 7.08 2.80 -9.85
N TRP A 118 8.12 3.49 -9.36
CA TRP A 118 9.51 3.07 -9.50
C TRP A 118 10.24 3.10 -8.16
N ARG A 119 10.86 1.95 -7.79
CA ARG A 119 11.65 1.83 -6.55
C ARG A 119 13.01 1.24 -6.84
N GLY A 120 14.06 1.87 -6.31
CA GLY A 120 15.45 1.43 -6.46
C GLY A 120 15.81 0.18 -5.66
N GLU A 121 14.85 -0.49 -5.05
CA GLU A 121 15.02 -1.70 -4.24
C GLU A 121 15.72 -2.83 -5.01
N ARG A 122 16.34 -3.74 -4.25
CA ARG A 122 16.88 -4.98 -4.82
C ARG A 122 15.71 -5.86 -5.27
N PRO A 123 15.65 -6.25 -6.56
CA PRO A 123 14.59 -7.12 -7.06
C PRO A 123 14.59 -8.48 -6.36
N GLN A 124 13.39 -8.98 -6.07
CA GLN A 124 13.13 -10.30 -5.52
C GLN A 124 11.86 -10.86 -6.16
N GLU A 125 11.53 -12.12 -5.91
CA GLU A 125 10.26 -12.67 -6.37
C GLU A 125 9.07 -11.84 -5.85
N GLY A 126 8.22 -11.36 -6.78
CA GLY A 126 7.11 -10.47 -6.45
C GLY A 126 7.49 -9.04 -6.05
N ARG A 127 8.78 -8.65 -6.09
CA ARG A 127 9.25 -7.29 -5.86
C ARG A 127 9.98 -6.77 -7.09
N PHE A 128 9.41 -5.76 -7.70
CA PHE A 128 9.88 -5.15 -8.93
C PHE A 128 10.39 -3.73 -8.67
N ARG A 129 11.23 -3.24 -9.58
CA ARG A 129 11.70 -1.86 -9.61
C ARG A 129 10.73 -0.94 -10.36
N GLU A 130 10.02 -1.47 -11.34
CA GLU A 130 8.88 -0.85 -12.00
C GLU A 130 7.67 -1.75 -11.82
N PHE A 131 6.58 -1.24 -11.26
CA PHE A 131 5.37 -2.02 -11.03
C PHE A 131 4.13 -1.14 -10.99
N THR A 132 2.98 -1.74 -11.27
CA THR A 132 1.69 -1.07 -11.22
C THR A 132 1.11 -1.15 -9.82
N GLN A 133 0.68 0.00 -9.29
CA GLN A 133 -0.16 0.12 -8.10
C GLN A 133 -1.59 0.49 -8.51
N ALA A 134 -2.56 0.04 -7.72
CA ALA A 134 -3.95 0.46 -7.78
C ALA A 134 -4.35 0.97 -6.40
N ASP A 135 -4.48 2.27 -6.27
CA ASP A 135 -4.71 2.97 -5.03
C ASP A 135 -6.12 3.55 -4.98
N ILE A 136 -6.73 3.51 -3.80
CA ILE A 136 -7.93 4.29 -3.47
C ILE A 136 -7.64 5.15 -2.25
N ASP A 137 -8.11 6.40 -2.26
CA ASP A 137 -8.03 7.31 -1.12
C ASP A 137 -9.31 8.12 -0.98
N VAL A 138 -9.61 8.47 0.26
CA VAL A 138 -10.59 9.50 0.60
C VAL A 138 -9.90 10.56 1.41
N VAL A 139 -10.05 11.82 0.99
CA VAL A 139 -9.44 12.97 1.67
C VAL A 139 -10.53 13.96 2.05
N GLY A 140 -10.47 14.44 3.29
CA GLY A 140 -11.35 15.48 3.81
C GLY A 140 -10.70 16.86 3.75
N ASN A 141 -11.47 17.89 4.07
CA ASN A 141 -10.99 19.27 4.24
C ASN A 141 -11.11 19.66 5.71
N GLY A 142 -9.99 19.75 6.40
CA GLY A 142 -9.90 20.02 7.85
C GLY A 142 -10.24 18.81 8.73
N GLN A 143 -11.18 17.97 8.30
CA GLN A 143 -11.56 16.73 9.01
C GLN A 143 -11.92 15.62 8.03
N LEU A 144 -11.79 14.38 8.47
CA LEU A 144 -12.25 13.20 7.77
C LEU A 144 -13.08 12.32 8.72
N PRO A 145 -14.38 12.11 8.45
CA PRO A 145 -15.24 11.26 9.26
C PRO A 145 -14.72 9.82 9.37
N PHE A 146 -14.83 9.23 10.56
CA PHE A 146 -14.32 7.89 10.88
C PHE A 146 -14.89 6.77 9.99
N HIS A 147 -16.14 6.91 9.50
CA HIS A 147 -16.74 5.87 8.66
C HIS A 147 -15.92 5.56 7.40
N PHE A 148 -15.10 6.49 6.90
CA PHE A 148 -14.22 6.21 5.77
C PHE A 148 -13.08 5.23 6.11
N GLU A 149 -12.66 5.15 7.37
CA GLU A 149 -11.73 4.13 7.84
C GLU A 149 -12.35 2.73 7.84
N VAL A 150 -13.69 2.66 7.95
CA VAL A 150 -14.46 1.41 7.81
C VAL A 150 -14.73 1.09 6.33
N ASP A 151 -15.12 2.09 5.54
CA ASP A 151 -15.54 1.90 4.15
C ASP A 151 -14.38 1.43 3.27
N LEU A 152 -13.22 2.07 3.36
CA LEU A 152 -12.10 1.78 2.47
C LEU A 152 -11.63 0.32 2.51
N PRO A 153 -11.33 -0.28 3.66
CA PRO A 153 -10.89 -1.67 3.72
C PRO A 153 -11.98 -2.64 3.25
N LEU A 154 -13.26 -2.31 3.39
CA LEU A 154 -14.35 -3.13 2.86
C LEU A 154 -14.43 -3.07 1.33
N VAL A 155 -14.28 -1.89 0.74
CA VAL A 155 -14.18 -1.73 -0.73
C VAL A 155 -12.98 -2.51 -1.26
N MET A 156 -11.86 -2.46 -0.55
CA MET A 156 -10.65 -3.18 -0.94
C MET A 156 -10.83 -4.70 -0.82
N ALA A 157 -11.48 -5.18 0.26
CA ALA A 157 -11.81 -6.59 0.43
C ALA A 157 -12.76 -7.07 -0.71
N GLU A 158 -13.78 -6.29 -1.07
CA GLU A 158 -14.67 -6.58 -2.19
C GLU A 158 -13.90 -6.64 -3.51
N ALA A 159 -13.04 -5.66 -3.78
CA ALA A 159 -12.26 -5.59 -5.00
C ALA A 159 -11.33 -6.81 -5.15
N LEU A 160 -10.60 -7.16 -4.10
CA LEU A 160 -9.69 -8.32 -4.11
C LEU A 160 -10.46 -9.64 -4.21
N ASN A 161 -11.57 -9.79 -3.49
CA ASN A 161 -12.40 -11.01 -3.54
C ASN A 161 -13.27 -11.12 -4.80
N SER A 162 -13.33 -10.10 -5.65
CA SER A 162 -13.91 -10.19 -7.00
C SER A 162 -13.00 -10.88 -8.01
N LEU A 163 -11.72 -11.04 -7.67
CA LEU A 163 -10.72 -11.68 -8.51
C LEU A 163 -10.75 -13.21 -8.33
N PRO A 164 -10.37 -14.00 -9.33
CA PRO A 164 -10.32 -15.45 -9.24
C PRO A 164 -9.05 -15.92 -8.50
N ILE A 165 -8.91 -15.51 -7.25
CA ILE A 165 -7.83 -15.87 -6.33
C ILE A 165 -8.43 -16.42 -5.03
N PRO A 166 -7.66 -17.10 -4.19
CA PRO A 166 -8.14 -17.50 -2.86
C PRO A 166 -8.64 -16.29 -2.05
N PRO A 167 -9.54 -16.51 -1.08
CA PRO A 167 -10.11 -15.43 -0.28
C PRO A 167 -9.05 -14.52 0.34
N VAL A 168 -9.32 -13.23 0.33
CA VAL A 168 -8.45 -12.20 0.91
C VAL A 168 -9.12 -11.60 2.13
N ARG A 169 -8.39 -11.54 3.24
CA ARG A 169 -8.80 -10.83 4.45
C ARG A 169 -7.98 -9.56 4.60
N VAL A 170 -8.60 -8.51 5.08
CA VAL A 170 -7.90 -7.29 5.45
C VAL A 170 -7.57 -7.35 6.93
N LEU A 171 -6.29 -7.27 7.22
CA LEU A 171 -5.77 -7.19 8.58
C LEU A 171 -5.71 -5.72 8.99
N VAL A 172 -6.08 -5.42 10.21
CA VAL A 172 -6.14 -4.03 10.71
C VAL A 172 -5.52 -3.91 12.09
N ASN A 173 -4.80 -2.83 12.31
CA ASN A 173 -4.38 -2.35 13.61
C ASN A 173 -4.62 -0.83 13.69
N ASN A 174 -4.33 -0.25 14.83
CA ASN A 174 -4.32 1.20 15.01
C ASN A 174 -2.99 1.62 15.63
N ARG A 175 -2.35 2.63 15.02
CA ARG A 175 -1.02 3.10 15.47
C ARG A 175 -1.03 3.55 16.94
N LYS A 176 -2.15 4.14 17.41
CA LYS A 176 -2.33 4.56 18.81
C LYS A 176 -2.28 3.38 19.79
N VAL A 177 -2.67 2.17 19.37
CA VAL A 177 -2.59 0.96 20.22
C VAL A 177 -1.12 0.64 20.54
N VAL A 178 -0.26 0.61 19.53
CA VAL A 178 1.17 0.32 19.73
C VAL A 178 1.87 1.45 20.48
N GLN A 179 1.59 2.70 20.10
CA GLN A 179 2.14 3.88 20.78
C GLN A 179 1.71 3.95 22.25
N GLY A 180 0.42 3.75 22.51
CA GLY A 180 -0.13 3.74 23.87
C GLY A 180 0.42 2.61 24.73
N ALA A 181 0.65 1.42 24.15
CA ALA A 181 1.32 0.34 24.85
C ALA A 181 2.78 0.70 25.18
N CYS A 182 3.49 1.33 24.28
CA CYS A 182 4.85 1.84 24.53
C CYS A 182 4.86 2.87 25.67
N GLU A 183 3.89 3.80 25.70
CA GLU A 183 3.75 4.78 26.79
C GLU A 183 3.48 4.09 28.13
N CYS A 184 2.55 3.12 28.18
CA CYS A 184 2.24 2.35 29.38
C CYS A 184 3.46 1.60 29.93
N LEU A 185 4.31 1.11 29.04
CA LEU A 185 5.53 0.38 29.38
C LEU A 185 6.73 1.30 29.66
N GLY A 186 6.61 2.61 29.47
CA GLY A 186 7.72 3.55 29.60
C GLY A 186 8.82 3.35 28.52
N VAL A 187 8.43 2.94 27.33
CA VAL A 187 9.35 2.81 26.18
C VAL A 187 9.59 4.20 25.57
N GLY A 188 10.83 4.67 25.62
CA GLY A 188 11.16 6.01 25.14
C GLY A 188 11.28 6.13 23.61
N ASP A 189 11.76 5.08 22.95
CA ASP A 189 11.90 5.04 21.47
C ASP A 189 10.78 4.18 20.86
N VAL A 190 9.62 4.83 20.63
CA VAL A 190 8.45 4.20 20.02
C VAL A 190 8.72 3.76 18.59
N ASP A 191 9.50 4.52 17.83
CA ASP A 191 9.83 4.18 16.44
C ASP A 191 10.74 2.94 16.36
N ALA A 192 11.65 2.77 17.31
CA ALA A 192 12.42 1.54 17.41
C ALA A 192 11.55 0.33 17.74
N ALA A 193 10.54 0.49 18.62
CA ALA A 193 9.57 -0.56 18.94
C ALA A 193 8.77 -0.95 17.70
N LEU A 194 8.22 0.02 16.96
CA LEU A 194 7.48 -0.18 15.72
C LEU A 194 8.33 -0.90 14.67
N ARG A 195 9.56 -0.42 14.41
CA ARG A 195 10.49 -1.05 13.47
C ARG A 195 10.90 -2.46 13.87
N GLY A 196 11.02 -2.73 15.17
CA GLY A 196 11.32 -4.07 15.68
C GLY A 196 10.14 -5.03 15.45
N LEU A 197 8.93 -4.64 15.85
CA LEU A 197 7.72 -5.44 15.68
C LEU A 197 7.44 -5.75 14.21
N ASP A 198 7.71 -4.83 13.29
CA ASP A 198 7.60 -5.00 11.85
C ASP A 198 8.41 -6.19 11.29
N LYS A 199 9.47 -6.55 11.96
CA LYS A 199 10.35 -7.64 11.53
C LYS A 199 9.93 -9.00 12.10
N LEU A 200 8.85 -9.06 12.89
CA LEU A 200 8.47 -10.27 13.62
C LEU A 200 8.33 -11.50 12.72
N ASP A 201 7.75 -11.34 11.54
CA ASP A 201 7.59 -12.43 10.57
C ASP A 201 8.92 -12.84 9.91
N LYS A 202 9.92 -11.97 9.90
CA LYS A 202 11.19 -12.21 9.21
C LYS A 202 12.24 -12.84 10.12
N ILE A 203 12.34 -12.35 11.37
CA ILE A 203 13.41 -12.72 12.30
C ILE A 203 12.91 -13.43 13.55
N GLY A 204 11.57 -13.60 13.69
CA GLY A 204 10.95 -14.24 14.84
C GLY A 204 11.02 -13.43 16.13
N ALA A 205 10.36 -13.95 17.18
CA ALA A 205 10.26 -13.25 18.47
C ALA A 205 11.62 -13.04 19.16
N GLU A 206 12.53 -14.00 19.07
CA GLU A 206 13.88 -13.89 19.65
C GLU A 206 14.71 -12.82 18.94
N GLY A 207 14.66 -12.79 17.61
CA GLY A 207 15.34 -11.76 16.81
C GLY A 207 14.81 -10.36 17.11
N VAL A 208 13.49 -10.20 17.22
CA VAL A 208 12.86 -8.94 17.60
C VAL A 208 13.25 -8.52 19.01
N ALA A 209 13.23 -9.45 19.99
CA ALA A 209 13.67 -9.15 21.35
C ALA A 209 15.11 -8.65 21.41
N GLY A 210 16.00 -9.25 20.59
CA GLY A 210 17.39 -8.81 20.46
C GLY A 210 17.53 -7.40 19.86
N GLU A 211 16.76 -7.07 18.82
CA GLU A 211 16.76 -5.72 18.22
C GLU A 211 16.21 -4.66 19.20
N LEU A 212 15.11 -4.98 19.88
CA LEU A 212 14.53 -4.09 20.89
C LEU A 212 15.51 -3.82 22.04
N ALA A 213 16.21 -4.86 22.51
CA ALA A 213 17.27 -4.72 23.53
C ALA A 213 18.42 -3.84 23.02
N GLY A 214 18.83 -4.01 21.75
CA GLY A 214 19.86 -3.16 21.11
C GLY A 214 19.45 -1.69 21.01
N SER A 215 18.16 -1.39 21.01
CA SER A 215 17.57 -0.04 21.04
C SER A 215 17.30 0.47 22.46
N GLY A 216 17.75 -0.23 23.50
CA GLY A 216 17.60 0.18 24.89
C GLY A 216 16.23 -0.18 25.52
N ILE A 217 15.40 -0.98 24.86
CA ILE A 217 14.11 -1.45 25.36
C ILE A 217 14.36 -2.67 26.26
N GLY A 218 13.91 -2.61 27.51
CA GLY A 218 14.13 -3.65 28.51
C GLY A 218 13.43 -4.98 28.16
N ALA A 219 13.97 -6.09 28.66
CA ALA A 219 13.45 -7.43 28.35
C ALA A 219 11.98 -7.62 28.72
N ALA A 220 11.52 -7.06 29.85
CA ALA A 220 10.12 -7.09 30.26
C ALA A 220 9.21 -6.31 29.32
N GLN A 221 9.65 -5.13 28.88
CA GLN A 221 8.95 -4.29 27.90
C GLN A 221 8.86 -4.99 26.55
N ALA A 222 9.97 -5.54 26.04
CA ALA A 222 10.03 -6.29 24.80
C ALA A 222 9.08 -7.49 24.83
N ARG A 223 9.03 -8.22 25.94
CA ARG A 223 8.10 -9.35 26.11
C ARG A 223 6.64 -8.91 26.05
N ALA A 224 6.26 -7.85 26.77
CA ALA A 224 4.90 -7.34 26.76
C ALA A 224 4.46 -6.88 25.35
N LEU A 225 5.35 -6.20 24.60
CA LEU A 225 5.10 -5.79 23.21
C LEU A 225 4.94 -7.01 22.29
N LEU A 226 5.75 -8.05 22.46
CA LEU A 226 5.65 -9.29 21.68
C LEU A 226 4.37 -10.09 22.03
N ASP A 227 3.95 -10.11 23.30
CA ASP A 227 2.71 -10.76 23.72
C ASP A 227 1.49 -9.98 23.15
N MET A 228 1.53 -8.66 23.12
CA MET A 228 0.52 -7.84 22.44
C MET A 228 0.48 -8.12 20.92
N ALA A 229 1.63 -8.21 20.27
CA ALA A 229 1.72 -8.49 18.82
C ALA A 229 1.15 -9.87 18.41
N ARG A 230 0.97 -10.81 19.37
CA ARG A 230 0.33 -12.11 19.12
C ARG A 230 -1.20 -12.06 19.13
N ILE A 231 -1.78 -10.90 19.48
CA ILE A 231 -3.24 -10.76 19.52
C ILE A 231 -3.75 -10.61 18.09
N ARG A 232 -4.57 -11.57 17.66
CA ARG A 232 -5.25 -11.58 16.38
C ARG A 232 -6.67 -12.11 16.58
N SER A 233 -7.67 -11.32 16.16
CA SER A 233 -9.08 -11.71 16.22
C SER A 233 -9.97 -10.82 15.34
N ALA A 234 -11.07 -11.38 14.82
CA ALA A 234 -12.14 -10.61 14.19
C ALA A 234 -13.15 -10.06 15.22
N SER A 235 -13.05 -10.46 16.49
CA SER A 235 -13.95 -10.04 17.57
C SER A 235 -13.34 -8.89 18.36
N SER A 236 -14.03 -7.76 18.38
CA SER A 236 -13.63 -6.58 19.17
C SER A 236 -13.56 -6.87 20.67
N SER A 237 -14.50 -7.68 21.19
CA SER A 237 -14.53 -8.08 22.61
C SER A 237 -13.32 -8.96 22.99
N GLU A 238 -12.91 -9.87 22.10
CA GLU A 238 -11.72 -10.71 22.32
C GLU A 238 -10.44 -9.86 22.29
N VAL A 239 -10.31 -8.94 21.34
CA VAL A 239 -9.16 -8.01 21.29
C VAL A 239 -9.04 -7.24 22.61
N ARG A 240 -10.15 -6.64 23.10
CA ARG A 240 -10.14 -5.90 24.37
C ARG A 240 -9.76 -6.77 25.56
N SER A 241 -10.35 -7.96 25.66
CA SER A 241 -10.06 -8.89 26.76
C SER A 241 -8.57 -9.26 26.79
N ARG A 242 -8.02 -9.63 25.65
CA ARG A 242 -6.61 -10.05 25.56
C ARG A 242 -5.62 -8.92 25.84
N VAL A 243 -5.92 -7.68 25.42
CA VAL A 243 -5.10 -6.52 25.77
C VAL A 243 -5.20 -6.21 27.27
N ALA A 244 -6.39 -6.31 27.86
CA ALA A 244 -6.58 -6.12 29.29
C ALA A 244 -5.81 -7.15 30.14
N GLU A 245 -5.71 -8.40 29.68
CA GLU A 245 -4.92 -9.48 30.33
C GLU A 245 -3.43 -9.15 30.42
N LEU A 246 -2.91 -8.25 29.54
CA LEU A 246 -1.52 -7.79 29.62
C LEU A 246 -1.29 -6.74 30.72
N GLY A 247 -2.36 -6.28 31.37
CA GLY A 247 -2.28 -5.26 32.44
C GLY A 247 -1.88 -3.87 31.93
N LEU A 248 -2.00 -3.59 30.63
CA LEU A 248 -1.71 -2.29 30.03
C LEU A 248 -2.95 -1.40 30.09
N SER A 249 -2.81 -0.17 30.54
CA SER A 249 -3.89 0.83 30.61
C SER A 249 -3.33 2.23 30.50
N GLY A 250 -3.87 3.03 29.58
CA GLY A 250 -3.47 4.41 29.36
C GLY A 250 -4.38 5.10 28.33
N PRO A 251 -4.48 6.44 28.38
CA PRO A 251 -5.44 7.20 27.55
C PRO A 251 -5.29 6.92 26.05
N LEU A 252 -4.06 6.93 25.52
CA LEU A 252 -3.80 6.72 24.11
C LEU A 252 -4.10 5.27 23.68
N LEU A 253 -3.77 4.29 24.54
CA LEU A 253 -4.09 2.88 24.30
C LEU A 253 -5.61 2.67 24.23
N GLU A 254 -6.36 3.23 25.19
CA GLU A 254 -7.82 3.12 25.21
C GLU A 254 -8.48 3.80 24.01
N GLU A 255 -7.97 4.97 23.58
CA GLU A 255 -8.42 5.66 22.37
C GLU A 255 -8.21 4.76 21.15
N GLY A 256 -6.99 4.25 20.94
CA GLY A 256 -6.67 3.39 19.82
C GLY A 256 -7.47 2.07 19.80
N LEU A 257 -7.66 1.44 20.96
CA LEU A 257 -8.53 0.26 21.11
C LEU A 257 -10.00 0.59 20.83
N GLY A 258 -10.46 1.79 21.25
CA GLY A 258 -11.80 2.27 20.95
C GLY A 258 -12.06 2.37 19.46
N GLU A 259 -11.16 3.02 18.73
CA GLU A 259 -11.21 3.15 17.28
C GLU A 259 -11.13 1.78 16.57
N LEU A 260 -10.17 0.93 16.95
CA LEU A 260 -10.00 -0.40 16.36
C LEU A 260 -11.23 -1.28 16.56
N CYS A 261 -11.80 -1.31 17.76
CA CYS A 261 -12.99 -2.10 18.06
C CYS A 261 -14.22 -1.57 17.33
N ALA A 262 -14.42 -0.25 17.29
CA ALA A 262 -15.52 0.37 16.55
C ALA A 262 -15.43 0.04 15.04
N LEU A 263 -14.21 0.01 14.50
CA LEU A 263 -13.97 -0.37 13.11
C LEU A 263 -14.33 -1.84 12.86
N LEU A 264 -13.90 -2.76 13.73
CA LEU A 264 -14.22 -4.19 13.64
C LEU A 264 -15.72 -4.43 13.73
N ASP A 265 -16.42 -3.79 14.67
CA ASP A 265 -17.86 -3.95 14.88
C ASP A 265 -18.65 -3.43 13.66
N ALA A 266 -18.30 -2.25 13.15
CA ALA A 266 -18.94 -1.65 12.00
C ALA A 266 -18.68 -2.48 10.72
N ALA A 267 -17.48 -2.97 10.51
CA ALA A 267 -17.14 -3.82 9.39
C ALA A 267 -17.79 -5.20 9.51
N GLY A 268 -17.78 -5.80 10.69
CA GLY A 268 -18.39 -7.11 10.96
C GLY A 268 -19.90 -7.14 10.71
N SER A 269 -20.59 -6.03 10.94
CA SER A 269 -22.03 -5.91 10.64
C SER A 269 -22.33 -5.85 9.14
N ARG A 270 -21.38 -5.40 8.31
CA ARG A 270 -21.54 -5.22 6.84
C ARG A 270 -20.96 -6.38 6.04
N MET A 271 -19.81 -6.86 6.41
CA MET A 271 -19.08 -7.95 5.74
C MET A 271 -18.39 -8.83 6.79
N PRO A 272 -19.08 -9.81 7.39
CA PRO A 272 -18.53 -10.65 8.44
C PRO A 272 -17.23 -11.35 8.01
N GLY A 273 -16.18 -11.24 8.82
CA GLY A 273 -14.90 -11.90 8.59
C GLY A 273 -13.97 -11.24 7.56
N ALA A 274 -14.40 -10.16 6.91
CA ALA A 274 -13.56 -9.44 5.96
C ALA A 274 -12.38 -8.72 6.64
N LEU A 275 -12.58 -8.22 7.88
CA LEU A 275 -11.56 -7.56 8.66
C LEU A 275 -11.20 -8.38 9.90
N VAL A 276 -9.90 -8.42 10.19
CA VAL A 276 -9.33 -9.11 11.36
C VAL A 276 -8.32 -8.17 12.01
N ALA A 277 -8.49 -7.88 13.29
CA ALA A 277 -7.43 -7.19 14.03
C ALA A 277 -6.20 -8.07 14.11
N ASP A 278 -5.04 -7.50 13.82
CA ASP A 278 -3.74 -8.13 13.97
C ASP A 278 -2.78 -7.10 14.57
N LEU A 279 -2.55 -7.17 15.87
CA LEU A 279 -1.75 -6.17 16.59
C LEU A 279 -0.24 -6.28 16.28
N ARG A 280 0.15 -7.24 15.47
CA ARG A 280 1.49 -7.38 14.90
C ARG A 280 1.78 -6.32 13.84
N ILE A 281 0.74 -5.81 13.16
CA ILE A 281 0.90 -4.78 12.14
C ILE A 281 1.33 -3.47 12.83
N ALA A 282 2.63 -3.28 12.85
CA ALA A 282 3.26 -2.06 13.32
C ALA A 282 3.70 -1.15 12.16
N ARG A 283 3.62 -1.70 10.93
CA ARG A 283 4.08 -1.10 9.69
C ARG A 283 3.15 0.01 9.24
N GLY A 284 3.74 0.99 8.69
CA GLY A 284 3.14 2.04 7.89
C GLY A 284 4.27 2.94 7.47
N LEU A 285 4.08 3.68 6.39
CA LEU A 285 4.93 4.82 6.11
C LEU A 285 4.83 5.75 7.33
N ASP A 286 5.90 6.42 7.69
CA ASP A 286 6.00 7.24 8.92
C ASP A 286 4.90 8.31 9.08
N TYR A 287 4.11 8.51 8.03
CA TYR A 287 3.01 9.46 8.00
C TYR A 287 1.64 8.92 8.48
N TYR A 288 1.50 7.61 8.79
CA TYR A 288 0.22 7.10 9.31
C TYR A 288 -0.01 7.51 10.76
N THR A 289 -1.26 7.91 11.06
CA THR A 289 -1.64 8.51 12.35
C THR A 289 -2.74 7.76 13.10
N GLY A 290 -3.44 6.84 12.45
CA GLY A 290 -4.57 6.10 12.97
C GLY A 290 -4.58 4.64 12.54
N SER A 291 -5.69 4.21 11.94
CA SER A 291 -5.83 2.84 11.42
C SER A 291 -4.79 2.53 10.36
N VAL A 292 -4.23 1.33 10.43
CA VAL A 292 -3.29 0.77 9.45
C VAL A 292 -3.81 -0.58 8.96
N TYR A 293 -3.62 -0.84 7.70
CA TYR A 293 -4.20 -2.01 7.02
C TYR A 293 -3.14 -2.78 6.25
N GLU A 294 -3.28 -4.09 6.25
CA GLU A 294 -2.60 -5.01 5.37
C GLU A 294 -3.59 -6.04 4.82
N SER A 295 -3.15 -6.90 3.93
CA SER A 295 -3.97 -7.99 3.42
C SER A 295 -3.25 -9.32 3.51
N GLU A 296 -4.02 -10.38 3.67
CA GLU A 296 -3.55 -11.74 3.69
C GLU A 296 -4.39 -12.58 2.71
N VAL A 297 -3.71 -13.33 1.84
CA VAL A 297 -4.35 -14.28 0.93
C VAL A 297 -4.39 -15.64 1.61
N GLU A 298 -5.57 -16.23 1.77
CA GLU A 298 -5.77 -17.50 2.47
C GLU A 298 -5.00 -18.64 1.80
N GLY A 299 -4.17 -19.35 2.59
CA GLY A 299 -3.31 -20.43 2.11
C GLY A 299 -2.09 -19.96 1.29
N HIS A 300 -1.84 -18.65 1.25
CA HIS A 300 -0.71 -18.04 0.56
C HIS A 300 -0.07 -16.92 1.40
N GLU A 301 0.08 -17.15 2.68
CA GLU A 301 0.65 -16.20 3.65
C GLU A 301 2.10 -15.84 3.32
N ASP A 302 2.80 -16.76 2.62
CA ASP A 302 4.16 -16.56 2.07
C ASP A 302 4.27 -15.41 1.06
N LEU A 303 3.15 -15.03 0.43
CA LEU A 303 3.08 -13.85 -0.44
C LEU A 303 3.33 -12.56 0.34
N GLY A 304 3.04 -12.55 1.64
CA GLY A 304 2.91 -11.35 2.42
C GLY A 304 1.80 -10.43 1.92
N SER A 305 1.73 -9.22 2.43
CA SER A 305 0.67 -8.28 2.07
C SER A 305 0.72 -7.87 0.60
N ILE A 306 -0.40 -8.02 -0.10
CA ILE A 306 -0.61 -7.55 -1.49
C ILE A 306 -1.31 -6.20 -1.53
N CYS A 307 -1.93 -5.79 -0.42
CA CYS A 307 -2.57 -4.50 -0.23
C CYS A 307 -2.21 -3.94 1.14
N SER A 308 -1.85 -2.69 1.22
CA SER A 308 -1.54 -1.99 2.46
C SER A 308 -1.98 -0.54 2.42
N GLY A 309 -2.16 0.07 3.59
CA GLY A 309 -2.55 1.46 3.68
C GLY A 309 -2.81 1.91 5.11
N GLY A 310 -3.41 3.09 5.26
CA GLY A 310 -3.75 3.64 6.56
C GLY A 310 -4.30 5.06 6.51
N ARG A 311 -4.64 5.58 7.68
CA ARG A 311 -5.02 6.96 7.90
C ARG A 311 -3.79 7.85 8.01
N TYR A 312 -3.84 9.00 7.37
CA TYR A 312 -2.82 10.06 7.43
C TYR A 312 -3.49 11.43 7.59
N ASP A 313 -3.00 12.24 8.54
CA ASP A 313 -3.63 13.53 8.84
C ASP A 313 -2.81 14.74 8.37
N SER A 314 -1.50 14.57 8.15
CA SER A 314 -0.60 15.67 7.80
C SER A 314 0.06 15.56 6.42
N LEU A 315 -0.15 14.47 5.70
CA LEU A 315 0.51 14.21 4.41
C LEU A 315 0.12 15.25 3.36
N ALA A 316 -1.17 15.52 3.19
CA ALA A 316 -1.70 16.54 2.34
C ALA A 316 -2.05 17.77 3.20
N SER A 317 -1.10 18.67 3.39
CA SER A 317 -1.31 19.90 4.15
C SER A 317 -0.43 21.03 3.61
N ASP A 318 -0.91 22.24 3.71
CA ASP A 318 -0.15 23.46 3.50
C ASP A 318 -0.08 24.26 4.83
N SER A 319 0.48 25.46 4.79
CA SER A 319 0.59 26.34 5.97
C SER A 319 -0.76 26.81 6.54
N LYS A 320 -1.86 26.59 5.83
CA LYS A 320 -3.20 27.12 6.18
C LYS A 320 -4.25 26.03 6.35
N ARG A 321 -4.13 24.90 5.65
CA ARG A 321 -5.16 23.86 5.55
C ARG A 321 -4.55 22.48 5.72
N SER A 322 -5.26 21.61 6.43
CA SER A 322 -4.97 20.18 6.53
C SER A 322 -6.03 19.39 5.77
N TYR A 323 -5.57 18.36 5.08
CA TYR A 323 -6.44 17.46 4.31
C TYR A 323 -6.20 16.03 4.82
N PRO A 324 -6.80 15.66 5.97
CA PRO A 324 -6.69 14.30 6.49
C PRO A 324 -7.27 13.31 5.51
N GLY A 325 -6.60 12.17 5.37
CA GLY A 325 -6.98 11.14 4.43
C GLY A 325 -6.84 9.73 4.99
N VAL A 326 -7.48 8.80 4.31
CA VAL A 326 -7.26 7.36 4.46
C VAL A 326 -7.14 6.75 3.09
N GLY A 327 -6.16 5.87 2.89
CA GLY A 327 -5.91 5.25 1.59
C GLY A 327 -5.36 3.85 1.70
N LEU A 328 -5.64 3.04 0.68
CA LEU A 328 -5.09 1.70 0.50
C LEU A 328 -4.55 1.52 -0.93
N SER A 329 -3.48 0.76 -1.04
CA SER A 329 -2.76 0.48 -2.28
C SER A 329 -2.61 -1.00 -2.53
N ILE A 330 -2.97 -1.48 -3.73
CA ILE A 330 -2.73 -2.85 -4.19
C ILE A 330 -1.47 -2.86 -5.08
N GLY A 331 -0.53 -3.74 -4.77
CA GLY A 331 0.61 -4.06 -5.64
C GLY A 331 0.19 -4.97 -6.79
N VAL A 332 -0.40 -4.41 -7.85
CA VAL A 332 -1.00 -5.17 -8.97
C VAL A 332 0.01 -6.09 -9.64
N SER A 333 1.21 -5.59 -9.97
CA SER A 333 2.23 -6.42 -10.64
C SER A 333 2.66 -7.61 -9.79
N ARG A 334 2.71 -7.47 -8.46
CA ARG A 334 3.00 -8.56 -7.52
C ARG A 334 1.90 -9.62 -7.54
N LEU A 335 0.65 -9.17 -7.47
CA LEU A 335 -0.52 -10.04 -7.54
C LEU A 335 -0.57 -10.81 -8.87
N VAL A 336 -0.44 -10.10 -10.00
CA VAL A 336 -0.45 -10.70 -11.36
C VAL A 336 0.70 -11.70 -11.53
N SER A 337 1.91 -11.34 -11.09
CA SER A 337 3.06 -12.25 -11.13
C SER A 337 2.75 -13.58 -10.42
N ARG A 338 2.12 -13.50 -9.23
CA ARG A 338 1.76 -14.71 -8.49
C ARG A 338 0.63 -15.49 -9.14
N MET A 339 -0.40 -14.80 -9.63
CA MET A 339 -1.51 -15.44 -10.34
C MET A 339 -1.02 -16.27 -11.52
N ILE A 340 0.01 -15.81 -12.23
CA ILE A 340 0.60 -16.49 -13.38
C ILE A 340 1.54 -17.60 -12.94
N SER A 341 2.44 -17.36 -11.96
CA SER A 341 3.48 -18.31 -11.55
C SER A 341 2.90 -19.50 -10.77
N ALA A 342 1.88 -19.29 -9.94
CA ALA A 342 1.19 -20.32 -9.15
C ALA A 342 -0.02 -20.93 -9.86
N PRO A 343 -0.13 -20.93 -11.16
CA PRO A 343 -1.23 -21.05 -12.11
C PRO A 343 -2.65 -20.93 -11.50
N LEU A 344 -2.87 -19.89 -10.69
CA LEU A 344 -4.19 -19.57 -10.14
C LEU A 344 -5.14 -19.11 -11.26
N VAL A 345 -4.59 -18.43 -12.26
CA VAL A 345 -5.34 -17.92 -13.43
C VAL A 345 -4.52 -18.13 -14.69
N ARG A 346 -5.18 -18.57 -15.75
CA ARG A 346 -4.60 -18.68 -17.09
C ARG A 346 -5.50 -18.01 -18.10
N ALA A 347 -4.92 -17.22 -18.98
CA ALA A 347 -5.63 -16.77 -20.18
C ALA A 347 -6.01 -17.99 -21.04
N THR A 348 -7.26 -18.08 -21.44
CA THR A 348 -7.73 -19.17 -22.33
C THR A 348 -7.20 -19.02 -23.74
N ARG A 349 -6.71 -17.81 -24.08
CA ARG A 349 -6.14 -17.45 -25.38
C ARG A 349 -5.21 -16.24 -25.21
N PRO A 350 -4.13 -16.13 -26.01
CA PRO A 350 -3.17 -15.03 -25.88
C PRO A 350 -3.67 -13.70 -26.47
N VAL A 351 -4.79 -13.74 -27.21
CA VAL A 351 -5.39 -12.57 -27.87
C VAL A 351 -6.90 -12.56 -27.66
N PRO A 352 -7.58 -11.41 -27.64
CA PRO A 352 -9.03 -11.32 -27.45
C PRO A 352 -9.85 -11.78 -28.66
N THR A 353 -9.21 -12.28 -29.70
CA THR A 353 -9.85 -12.74 -30.95
C THR A 353 -10.86 -13.83 -30.68
N ALA A 354 -12.12 -13.60 -31.04
CA ALA A 354 -13.20 -14.56 -30.91
C ALA A 354 -13.38 -15.43 -32.16
N VAL A 355 -13.05 -14.90 -33.34
CA VAL A 355 -13.21 -15.55 -34.63
C VAL A 355 -11.93 -15.37 -35.44
N VAL A 356 -11.51 -16.44 -36.10
CA VAL A 356 -10.41 -16.41 -37.05
C VAL A 356 -10.96 -16.74 -38.45
N VAL A 357 -10.77 -15.86 -39.40
CA VAL A 357 -11.12 -16.08 -40.80
C VAL A 357 -9.87 -16.45 -41.53
N ALA A 358 -9.86 -17.66 -42.10
CA ALA A 358 -8.76 -18.11 -42.95
C ALA A 358 -8.94 -17.55 -44.35
N VAL A 359 -7.92 -16.89 -44.87
CA VAL A 359 -7.89 -16.33 -46.23
C VAL A 359 -6.98 -17.21 -47.08
N ALA A 360 -7.50 -17.76 -48.14
CA ALA A 360 -6.76 -18.71 -49.00
C ALA A 360 -5.69 -18.01 -49.87
N SER A 361 -5.96 -16.77 -50.30
CA SER A 361 -5.04 -15.95 -51.06
C SER A 361 -5.20 -14.47 -50.72
N GLU A 362 -4.21 -13.67 -51.05
CA GLU A 362 -4.27 -12.21 -50.79
C GLU A 362 -5.35 -11.51 -51.64
N GLU A 363 -5.69 -12.07 -52.79
CA GLU A 363 -6.77 -11.57 -53.65
C GLU A 363 -8.17 -11.76 -53.06
N GLU A 364 -8.33 -12.72 -52.13
CA GLU A 364 -9.59 -13.01 -51.44
C GLU A 364 -9.72 -12.26 -50.10
N ARG A 365 -8.71 -11.52 -49.68
CA ARG A 365 -8.69 -10.84 -48.40
C ARG A 365 -9.85 -9.88 -48.23
N GLU A 366 -10.09 -9.00 -49.21
CA GLU A 366 -11.17 -8.00 -49.14
C GLU A 366 -12.56 -8.62 -49.05
N ARG A 367 -12.74 -9.85 -49.57
CA ARG A 367 -14.03 -10.55 -49.47
C ARG A 367 -14.20 -11.28 -48.15
N SER A 368 -13.11 -11.45 -47.41
CA SER A 368 -13.08 -12.18 -46.14
C SER A 368 -13.20 -11.27 -44.94
N GLU A 369 -12.93 -9.97 -45.10
CA GLU A 369 -13.17 -8.91 -44.09
C GLU A 369 -14.64 -8.47 -44.08
#